data_f7c94f6b32aac19dec2f225ac2014644
#
_entry.id   f7c94f6b32aac19dec2f225ac2014644
#
_cell.length_a   1.000
_cell.length_b   1.000
_cell.length_c   1.000
_cell.angle_alpha   90.00
_cell.angle_beta   90.00
_cell.angle_gamma   90.00
#
_symmetry.space_group_name_H-M   'P 1'
#
loop_
_entity.id
_entity.type
_entity.pdbx_description
1 polymer ?
#
loop_
_entity_poly.entity_id
_entity_poly.type
_entity_poly.pdbx_seq_one_letter_code
_entity_poly.pdbx_strand_id
1 'polypeptide(L)'
;MHFDVAGLRDFYAKPVGLMVRRLLAARVRARWRRLEGETLIGLGFATPYLGTFRGEVGRLGAFMPASQGALVWPPTGPRMSVLVEEDKLPLPDNSVDRLLAVHCLETADQPRLLLREMWRVMAPQGRLMMVVPNRRGVWAQLDRTPFGQGRPYSRSQLEQLLGQALFSPIDWSMALHVPPLEWRVINRSATAFERVGARLSPAFGGVIIVEARKELAAPIAKSKRAAPLSRLVPTRGGVTARDETDDTGASVR
;
A
#
# COMPACT_ATOMS: atom_id res chain seq x y z
N MET A 1 -11.03 14.06 -10.60
CA MET A 1 -12.15 14.32 -9.67
C MET A 1 -11.95 13.36 -8.52
N HIS A 2 -11.82 13.81 -7.29
CA HIS A 2 -11.65 12.92 -6.14
C HIS A 2 -13.00 12.71 -5.47
N PHE A 3 -13.25 11.51 -4.94
CA PHE A 3 -14.40 11.32 -4.05
C PHE A 3 -14.14 12.10 -2.77
N ASP A 4 -15.00 13.05 -2.48
CA ASP A 4 -15.09 13.64 -1.15
C ASP A 4 -15.68 12.63 -0.16
N VAL A 5 -15.71 12.99 1.09
CA VAL A 5 -16.24 12.14 2.16
C VAL A 5 -17.70 11.76 1.95
N ALA A 6 -18.52 12.61 1.29
CA ALA A 6 -19.92 12.32 0.99
C ALA A 6 -20.03 11.25 -0.09
N GLY A 7 -19.26 11.37 -1.18
CA GLY A 7 -19.18 10.34 -2.22
C GLY A 7 -18.68 9.00 -1.71
N LEU A 8 -17.69 9.00 -0.81
CA LEU A 8 -17.23 7.78 -0.13
C LEU A 8 -18.35 7.15 0.70
N ARG A 9 -19.04 7.94 1.53
CA ARG A 9 -20.20 7.46 2.32
C ARG A 9 -21.27 6.83 1.42
N ASP A 10 -21.61 7.52 0.35
CA ASP A 10 -22.67 7.08 -0.58
C ASP A 10 -22.26 5.81 -1.33
N PHE A 11 -20.99 5.67 -1.69
CA PHE A 11 -20.47 4.42 -2.25
C PHE A 11 -20.62 3.26 -1.25
N TYR A 12 -20.19 3.45 0.01
CA TYR A 12 -20.25 2.40 1.02
C TYR A 12 -21.66 2.09 1.52
N ALA A 13 -22.66 2.92 1.19
CA ALA A 13 -24.08 2.65 1.41
C ALA A 13 -24.69 1.76 0.31
N LYS A 14 -24.09 1.69 -0.89
CA LYS A 14 -24.57 0.86 -2.00
C LYS A 14 -24.27 -0.63 -1.78
N PRO A 15 -25.02 -1.55 -2.44
CA PRO A 15 -24.78 -2.99 -2.30
C PRO A 15 -23.32 -3.41 -2.59
N VAL A 16 -22.69 -2.84 -3.61
CA VAL A 16 -21.29 -3.09 -3.94
C VAL A 16 -20.34 -2.59 -2.84
N GLY A 17 -20.59 -1.42 -2.27
CA GLY A 17 -19.82 -0.88 -1.16
C GLY A 17 -19.98 -1.68 0.14
N LEU A 18 -21.18 -2.18 0.42
CA LEU A 18 -21.43 -3.08 1.56
C LEU A 18 -20.69 -4.42 1.40
N MET A 19 -20.60 -4.95 0.17
CA MET A 19 -19.79 -6.13 -0.14
C MET A 19 -18.30 -5.84 0.12
N VAL A 20 -17.77 -4.74 -0.42
CA VAL A 20 -16.39 -4.29 -0.22
C VAL A 20 -16.08 -4.17 1.28
N ARG A 21 -16.94 -3.45 2.01
CA ARG A 21 -16.80 -3.30 3.46
C ARG A 21 -16.69 -4.63 4.17
N ARG A 22 -17.56 -5.60 3.85
CA ARG A 22 -17.55 -6.94 4.45
C ARG A 22 -16.25 -7.68 4.17
N LEU A 23 -15.80 -7.69 2.91
CA LEU A 23 -14.58 -8.40 2.50
C LEU A 23 -13.33 -7.79 3.14
N LEU A 24 -13.19 -6.47 3.11
CA LEU A 24 -12.04 -5.79 3.69
C LEU A 24 -12.06 -5.85 5.22
N ALA A 25 -13.21 -5.66 5.89
CA ALA A 25 -13.33 -5.79 7.34
C ALA A 25 -12.89 -7.18 7.82
N ALA A 26 -13.28 -8.24 7.10
CA ALA A 26 -12.85 -9.59 7.42
C ALA A 26 -11.32 -9.75 7.32
N ARG A 27 -10.68 -9.11 6.32
CA ARG A 27 -9.21 -9.14 6.13
C ARG A 27 -8.49 -8.37 7.23
N VAL A 28 -8.97 -7.18 7.56
CA VAL A 28 -8.43 -6.35 8.66
C VAL A 28 -8.55 -7.11 9.98
N ARG A 29 -9.75 -7.64 10.29
CA ARG A 29 -10.01 -8.35 11.55
C ARG A 29 -9.22 -9.65 11.67
N ALA A 30 -8.99 -10.36 10.58
CA ALA A 30 -8.20 -11.59 10.58
C ALA A 30 -6.73 -11.36 11.00
N ARG A 31 -6.18 -10.17 10.70
CA ARG A 31 -4.83 -9.78 11.11
C ARG A 31 -4.79 -9.20 12.51
N TRP A 32 -5.73 -8.31 12.81
CA TRP A 32 -5.82 -7.62 14.10
C TRP A 32 -6.93 -8.25 14.95
N ARG A 33 -6.63 -9.39 15.56
CA ARG A 33 -7.62 -10.19 16.28
C ARG A 33 -7.92 -9.67 17.67
N ARG A 34 -6.93 -9.17 18.37
CA ARG A 34 -7.01 -8.65 19.75
C ARG A 34 -6.17 -7.38 19.83
N LEU A 35 -6.81 -6.29 20.23
CA LEU A 35 -6.18 -4.97 20.37
C LEU A 35 -6.51 -4.36 21.75
N GLU A 36 -6.67 -5.20 22.75
CA GLU A 36 -7.05 -4.76 24.12
C GLU A 36 -6.02 -3.77 24.66
N GLY A 37 -6.49 -2.59 25.06
CA GLY A 37 -5.65 -1.53 25.61
C GLY A 37 -4.84 -0.72 24.58
N GLU A 38 -4.77 -1.15 23.32
CA GLU A 38 -4.02 -0.44 22.28
C GLU A 38 -4.73 0.84 21.81
N THR A 39 -3.94 1.79 21.30
CA THR A 39 -4.42 2.99 20.59
C THR A 39 -4.54 2.69 19.10
N LEU A 40 -5.77 2.69 18.57
CA LEU A 40 -6.06 2.49 17.15
C LEU A 40 -6.54 3.78 16.52
N ILE A 41 -5.84 4.24 15.49
CA ILE A 41 -6.22 5.39 14.67
C ILE A 41 -6.54 4.92 13.24
N GLY A 42 -7.69 5.33 12.73
CA GLY A 42 -7.99 5.23 11.31
C GLY A 42 -7.68 6.54 10.62
N LEU A 43 -7.01 6.50 9.48
CA LEU A 43 -6.68 7.66 8.66
C LEU A 43 -7.31 7.53 7.27
N GLY A 44 -7.84 8.63 6.75
CA GLY A 44 -8.65 8.63 5.53
C GLY A 44 -10.08 8.16 5.80
N PHE A 45 -10.66 7.39 4.90
CA PHE A 45 -12.01 6.85 5.08
C PHE A 45 -12.00 5.46 5.72
N ALA A 46 -11.41 5.34 6.92
CA ALA A 46 -11.30 4.10 7.66
C ALA A 46 -12.54 3.74 8.50
N THR A 47 -13.47 4.66 8.69
CA THR A 47 -14.65 4.51 9.54
C THR A 47 -15.49 3.25 9.30
N PRO A 48 -15.65 2.72 8.06
CA PRO A 48 -16.39 1.47 7.84
C PRO A 48 -15.80 0.25 8.55
N TYR A 49 -14.51 0.32 8.91
CA TYR A 49 -13.72 -0.79 9.46
C TYR A 49 -13.47 -0.65 10.96
N LEU A 50 -13.37 0.59 11.46
CA LEU A 50 -13.06 0.90 12.85
C LEU A 50 -14.15 0.43 13.82
N GLY A 51 -15.41 0.40 13.38
CA GLY A 51 -16.54 0.01 14.21
C GLY A 51 -16.42 -1.38 14.86
N THR A 52 -15.66 -2.29 14.22
CA THR A 52 -15.43 -3.66 14.72
C THR A 52 -14.49 -3.73 15.92
N PHE A 53 -13.79 -2.63 16.24
CA PHE A 53 -12.84 -2.53 17.34
C PHE A 53 -13.36 -1.69 18.52
N ARG A 54 -14.59 -1.12 18.40
CA ARG A 54 -15.17 -0.32 19.48
C ARG A 54 -15.39 -1.19 20.72
N GLY A 55 -14.97 -0.66 21.88
CA GLY A 55 -15.09 -1.37 23.15
C GLY A 55 -13.97 -2.40 23.40
N GLU A 56 -13.09 -2.64 22.43
CA GLU A 56 -11.92 -3.53 22.58
C GLU A 56 -10.65 -2.72 22.81
N VAL A 57 -10.44 -1.66 22.01
CA VAL A 57 -9.23 -0.84 22.11
C VAL A 57 -9.31 0.19 23.23
N GLY A 58 -8.18 0.55 23.78
CA GLY A 58 -8.07 1.56 24.82
C GLY A 58 -8.40 2.98 24.32
N ARG A 59 -7.97 3.30 23.10
CA ARG A 59 -8.27 4.57 22.42
C ARG A 59 -8.59 4.32 20.96
N LEU A 60 -9.61 5.03 20.43
CA LEU A 60 -10.05 4.91 19.05
C LEU A 60 -10.32 6.30 18.46
N GLY A 61 -9.78 6.55 17.27
CA GLY A 61 -10.00 7.80 16.55
C GLY A 61 -10.09 7.59 15.03
N ALA A 62 -10.91 8.41 14.36
CA ALA A 62 -11.02 8.46 12.91
C ALA A 62 -10.53 9.84 12.43
N PHE A 63 -9.37 9.86 11.81
CA PHE A 63 -8.71 11.07 11.33
C PHE A 63 -8.96 11.20 9.84
N MET A 64 -9.70 12.25 9.48
CA MET A 64 -10.15 12.47 8.11
C MET A 64 -9.38 13.65 7.50
N PRO A 65 -8.67 13.44 6.38
CA PRO A 65 -7.94 14.50 5.70
C PRO A 65 -8.84 15.66 5.29
N ALA A 66 -8.37 16.88 5.50
CA ALA A 66 -9.10 18.09 5.14
C ALA A 66 -9.45 18.13 3.64
N SER A 67 -8.57 17.60 2.80
CA SER A 67 -8.77 17.47 1.35
C SER A 67 -9.97 16.58 0.97
N GLN A 68 -10.35 15.62 1.82
CA GLN A 68 -11.52 14.74 1.61
C GLN A 68 -12.77 15.24 2.32
N GLY A 69 -12.61 16.02 3.40
CA GLY A 69 -13.69 16.42 4.31
C GLY A 69 -13.93 15.38 5.42
N ALA A 70 -14.83 15.72 6.36
CA ALA A 70 -15.11 14.89 7.52
C ALA A 70 -16.59 14.57 7.71
N LEU A 71 -16.88 13.39 8.26
CA LEU A 71 -18.17 12.95 8.74
C LEU A 71 -18.15 12.80 10.26
N VAL A 72 -19.31 13.02 10.88
CA VAL A 72 -19.51 12.68 12.28
C VAL A 72 -19.47 11.16 12.43
N TRP A 73 -18.51 10.66 13.19
CA TRP A 73 -18.39 9.23 13.49
C TRP A 73 -18.01 9.01 14.96
N PRO A 74 -18.60 8.02 15.62
CA PRO A 74 -19.74 7.22 15.18
C PRO A 74 -21.04 8.04 15.10
N PRO A 75 -22.07 7.55 14.39
CA PRO A 75 -23.32 8.29 14.26
C PRO A 75 -24.07 8.46 15.61
N THR A 76 -23.78 7.57 16.56
CA THR A 76 -24.36 7.59 17.91
C THR A 76 -23.28 7.45 18.97
N GLY A 77 -23.42 8.16 20.11
CA GLY A 77 -22.47 8.17 21.21
C GLY A 77 -21.37 9.24 21.06
N PRO A 78 -20.27 9.13 21.83
CA PRO A 78 -19.16 10.08 21.76
C PRO A 78 -18.55 10.15 20.36
N ARG A 79 -18.32 11.36 19.87
CA ARG A 79 -17.70 11.61 18.55
C ARG A 79 -16.23 11.28 18.64
N MET A 80 -15.75 10.49 17.65
CA MET A 80 -14.36 10.02 17.56
C MET A 80 -13.72 10.39 16.22
N SER A 81 -14.36 11.28 15.43
CA SER A 81 -13.81 11.76 14.16
C SER A 81 -13.29 13.18 14.29
N VAL A 82 -12.18 13.45 13.61
CA VAL A 82 -11.53 14.75 13.55
C VAL A 82 -11.02 15.02 12.13
N LEU A 83 -11.16 16.27 11.68
CA LEU A 83 -10.56 16.76 10.45
C LEU A 83 -9.09 17.10 10.71
N VAL A 84 -8.18 16.63 9.85
CA VAL A 84 -6.74 16.81 10.04
C VAL A 84 -6.02 17.19 8.75
N GLU A 85 -4.90 17.86 8.89
CA GLU A 85 -3.94 17.99 7.80
C GLU A 85 -3.11 16.71 7.68
N GLU A 86 -2.87 16.27 6.44
CA GLU A 86 -2.21 15.00 6.17
C GLU A 86 -0.74 14.97 6.63
N ASP A 87 -0.08 16.12 6.61
CA ASP A 87 1.33 16.29 6.95
C ASP A 87 1.55 16.71 8.40
N LYS A 88 0.46 16.89 9.19
CA LYS A 88 0.55 17.33 10.59
C LYS A 88 -0.59 16.75 11.42
N LEU A 89 -0.46 15.49 11.82
CA LEU A 89 -1.45 14.84 12.67
C LEU A 89 -1.39 15.39 14.10
N PRO A 90 -2.54 15.76 14.71
CA PRO A 90 -2.60 16.31 16.07
C PRO A 90 -2.44 15.22 17.13
N LEU A 91 -1.36 14.48 17.05
CA LEU A 91 -1.01 13.37 17.94
C LEU A 91 0.44 13.51 18.39
N PRO A 92 0.74 13.16 19.65
CA PRO A 92 2.12 13.07 20.13
C PRO A 92 2.93 12.05 19.35
N ASP A 93 4.25 12.22 19.37
CA ASP A 93 5.17 11.22 18.84
C ASP A 93 5.00 9.90 19.58
N ASN A 94 5.11 8.79 18.87
CA ASN A 94 5.14 7.44 19.47
C ASN A 94 3.88 7.09 20.29
N SER A 95 2.70 7.60 19.93
CA SER A 95 1.47 7.46 20.72
C SER A 95 0.43 6.51 20.14
N VAL A 96 0.66 5.99 18.92
CA VAL A 96 -0.29 5.15 18.17
C VAL A 96 0.26 3.75 17.99
N ASP A 97 -0.42 2.74 18.51
CA ASP A 97 -0.01 1.34 18.38
C ASP A 97 -0.43 0.74 17.04
N ARG A 98 -1.64 1.10 16.57
CA ARG A 98 -2.22 0.65 15.31
C ARG A 98 -2.71 1.82 14.46
N LEU A 99 -2.31 1.85 13.21
CA LEU A 99 -2.79 2.84 12.26
C LEU A 99 -3.38 2.13 11.04
N LEU A 100 -4.67 2.38 10.76
CA LEU A 100 -5.38 1.84 9.60
C LEU A 100 -5.61 2.95 8.58
N ALA A 101 -4.91 2.91 7.45
CA ALA A 101 -5.05 3.89 6.37
C ALA A 101 -5.88 3.31 5.22
N VAL A 102 -7.00 3.94 4.89
CA VAL A 102 -7.91 3.54 3.81
C VAL A 102 -8.40 4.77 3.06
N HIS A 103 -8.35 4.74 1.75
CA HIS A 103 -8.66 5.90 0.89
C HIS A 103 -7.88 7.15 1.32
N CYS A 104 -6.57 6.98 1.48
CA CYS A 104 -5.70 8.00 2.04
C CYS A 104 -4.45 8.21 1.17
N LEU A 105 -3.64 7.18 0.95
CA LEU A 105 -2.36 7.32 0.23
C LEU A 105 -2.56 7.65 -1.26
N GLU A 106 -3.57 7.08 -1.89
CA GLU A 106 -3.87 7.30 -3.31
C GLU A 106 -4.35 8.71 -3.63
N THR A 107 -4.89 9.40 -2.64
CA THR A 107 -5.42 10.78 -2.76
C THR A 107 -4.47 11.83 -2.21
N ALA A 108 -3.45 11.42 -1.47
CA ALA A 108 -2.50 12.32 -0.85
C ALA A 108 -1.70 13.13 -1.88
N ASP A 109 -1.61 14.44 -1.70
CA ASP A 109 -0.80 15.32 -2.54
C ASP A 109 0.70 15.00 -2.36
N GLN A 110 1.12 14.76 -1.13
CA GLN A 110 2.50 14.47 -0.75
C GLN A 110 2.63 13.15 0.02
N PRO A 111 2.56 11.99 -0.67
CA PRO A 111 2.54 10.67 -0.02
C PRO A 111 3.73 10.39 0.91
N ARG A 112 4.89 11.00 0.61
CA ARG A 112 6.09 10.84 1.44
C ARG A 112 5.98 11.59 2.77
N LEU A 113 5.42 12.79 2.77
CA LEU A 113 5.21 13.55 4.01
C LEU A 113 4.16 12.86 4.88
N LEU A 114 3.06 12.42 4.27
CA LEU A 114 2.03 11.64 4.94
C LEU A 114 2.62 10.40 5.64
N LEU A 115 3.43 9.60 4.93
CA LEU A 115 4.06 8.41 5.52
C LEU A 115 5.06 8.75 6.64
N ARG A 116 5.80 9.84 6.51
CA ARG A 116 6.70 10.31 7.59
C ARG A 116 5.93 10.74 8.83
N GLU A 117 4.78 11.39 8.64
CA GLU A 117 3.91 11.80 9.73
C GLU A 117 3.24 10.59 10.40
N MET A 118 2.79 9.62 9.63
CA MET A 118 2.35 8.32 10.17
C MET A 118 3.45 7.66 10.99
N TRP A 119 4.70 7.68 10.50
CA TRP A 119 5.84 7.13 11.22
C TRP A 119 6.09 7.87 12.53
N ARG A 120 6.03 9.20 12.54
CA ARG A 120 6.24 10.02 13.73
C ARG A 120 5.28 9.65 14.85
N VAL A 121 3.98 9.58 14.55
CA VAL A 121 2.94 9.35 15.55
C VAL A 121 2.88 7.91 16.04
N MET A 122 3.33 6.95 15.25
CA MET A 122 3.28 5.54 15.64
C MET A 122 4.29 5.19 16.74
N ALA A 123 3.87 4.36 17.67
CA ALA A 123 4.71 3.82 18.73
C ALA A 123 5.86 2.95 18.18
N PRO A 124 6.97 2.76 18.90
CA PRO A 124 7.98 1.77 18.57
C PRO A 124 7.34 0.40 18.35
N GLN A 125 7.68 -0.28 17.24
CA GLN A 125 7.05 -1.54 16.84
C GLN A 125 5.55 -1.43 16.50
N GLY A 126 4.98 -0.22 16.44
CA GLY A 126 3.61 0.02 16.01
C GLY A 126 3.34 -0.54 14.61
N ARG A 127 2.10 -0.90 14.32
CA ARG A 127 1.72 -1.54 13.06
C ARG A 127 0.82 -0.66 12.22
N LEU A 128 1.28 -0.40 11.02
CA LEU A 128 0.53 0.28 9.96
C LEU A 128 -0.13 -0.77 9.07
N MET A 129 -1.43 -0.66 8.85
CA MET A 129 -2.14 -1.40 7.81
C MET A 129 -2.68 -0.41 6.79
N MET A 130 -2.38 -0.64 5.52
CA MET A 130 -2.84 0.21 4.42
C MET A 130 -3.65 -0.62 3.43
N VAL A 131 -4.75 -0.03 2.97
CA VAL A 131 -5.58 -0.55 1.87
C VAL A 131 -5.52 0.46 0.75
N VAL A 132 -4.87 0.10 -0.36
CA VAL A 132 -4.66 1.00 -1.51
C VAL A 132 -5.10 0.34 -2.81
N PRO A 133 -5.58 1.11 -3.81
CA PRO A 133 -5.93 0.57 -5.12
C PRO A 133 -4.72 -0.08 -5.79
N ASN A 134 -4.95 -1.30 -6.32
CA ASN A 134 -3.94 -2.02 -7.09
C ASN A 134 -3.97 -1.57 -8.55
N ARG A 135 -2.85 -1.03 -9.04
CA ARG A 135 -2.71 -0.56 -10.43
C ARG A 135 -3.09 -1.61 -11.48
N ARG A 136 -2.92 -2.89 -11.17
CA ARG A 136 -3.26 -4.01 -12.07
C ARG A 136 -4.69 -4.51 -11.90
N GLY A 137 -5.40 -4.04 -10.89
CA GLY A 137 -6.77 -4.47 -10.57
C GLY A 137 -7.80 -3.76 -11.44
N VAL A 138 -8.90 -4.45 -11.75
CA VAL A 138 -10.02 -3.89 -12.51
C VAL A 138 -10.65 -2.70 -11.78
N TRP A 139 -10.66 -2.70 -10.46
CA TRP A 139 -11.21 -1.61 -9.66
C TRP A 139 -10.50 -0.27 -9.87
N ALA A 140 -9.18 -0.30 -10.10
CA ALA A 140 -8.37 0.90 -10.34
C ALA A 140 -8.60 1.52 -11.73
N GLN A 141 -9.31 0.83 -12.62
CA GLN A 141 -9.60 1.28 -13.98
C GLN A 141 -11.02 1.86 -14.11
N LEU A 142 -11.79 1.89 -13.04
CA LEU A 142 -13.20 2.29 -13.05
C LEU A 142 -13.41 3.54 -12.20
N ASP A 143 -13.47 4.69 -12.84
CA ASP A 143 -13.64 6.01 -12.21
C ASP A 143 -14.93 6.13 -11.37
N ARG A 144 -15.91 5.27 -11.61
CA ARG A 144 -17.17 5.22 -10.84
C ARG A 144 -17.03 4.61 -9.44
N THR A 145 -15.87 4.09 -9.10
CA THR A 145 -15.58 3.57 -7.76
C THR A 145 -14.47 4.38 -7.09
N PRO A 146 -14.45 4.49 -5.75
CA PRO A 146 -13.37 5.19 -5.05
C PRO A 146 -11.98 4.62 -5.33
N PHE A 147 -11.89 3.33 -5.68
CA PHE A 147 -10.63 2.65 -5.97
C PHE A 147 -10.09 2.97 -7.37
N GLY A 148 -10.90 3.55 -8.26
CA GLY A 148 -10.48 4.04 -9.58
C GLY A 148 -9.97 5.46 -9.55
N GLN A 149 -10.02 6.13 -8.41
CA GLN A 149 -9.61 7.52 -8.27
C GLN A 149 -8.27 7.67 -7.56
N GLY A 150 -7.60 8.79 -7.79
CA GLY A 150 -6.27 9.04 -7.24
C GLY A 150 -5.18 8.25 -7.97
N ARG A 151 -4.15 7.90 -7.26
CA ARG A 151 -2.95 7.22 -7.79
C ARG A 151 -2.92 5.75 -7.35
N PRO A 152 -3.25 4.79 -8.23
CA PRO A 152 -3.12 3.39 -7.88
C PRO A 152 -1.64 2.98 -7.80
N TYR A 153 -1.34 2.06 -6.91
CA TYR A 153 0.02 1.60 -6.63
C TYR A 153 0.28 0.18 -7.11
N SER A 154 1.52 -0.11 -7.46
CA SER A 154 2.03 -1.48 -7.52
C SER A 154 2.65 -1.87 -6.18
N ARG A 155 2.80 -3.18 -5.94
CA ARG A 155 3.47 -3.68 -4.74
C ARG A 155 4.90 -3.11 -4.61
N SER A 156 5.67 -3.08 -5.69
CA SER A 156 7.04 -2.56 -5.67
C SER A 156 7.12 -1.07 -5.35
N GLN A 157 6.17 -0.28 -5.85
CA GLN A 157 6.08 1.15 -5.51
C GLN A 157 5.78 1.35 -4.02
N LEU A 158 4.82 0.58 -3.47
CA LEU A 158 4.52 0.65 -2.03
C LEU A 158 5.69 0.20 -1.18
N GLU A 159 6.38 -0.88 -1.55
CA GLU A 159 7.56 -1.37 -0.85
C GLU A 159 8.67 -0.31 -0.80
N GLN A 160 8.90 0.37 -1.92
CA GLN A 160 9.87 1.47 -1.99
C GLN A 160 9.47 2.67 -1.12
N LEU A 161 8.20 3.11 -1.19
CA LEU A 161 7.69 4.23 -0.40
C LEU A 161 7.75 3.94 1.09
N LEU A 162 7.30 2.75 1.51
CA LEU A 162 7.34 2.32 2.90
C LEU A 162 8.77 2.25 3.43
N GLY A 163 9.69 1.67 2.65
CA GLY A 163 11.10 1.60 3.02
C GLY A 163 11.75 2.98 3.19
N GLN A 164 11.42 3.95 2.31
CA GLN A 164 11.89 5.33 2.42
C GLN A 164 11.35 6.05 3.67
N ALA A 165 10.17 5.64 4.15
CA ALA A 165 9.55 6.16 5.36
C ALA A 165 9.87 5.34 6.62
N LEU A 166 10.85 4.44 6.56
CA LEU A 166 11.27 3.57 7.67
C LEU A 166 10.15 2.63 8.18
N PHE A 167 9.35 2.14 7.26
CA PHE A 167 8.43 1.04 7.50
C PHE A 167 8.95 -0.24 6.87
N SER A 168 8.94 -1.33 7.63
CA SER A 168 9.21 -2.69 7.14
C SER A 168 7.91 -3.43 6.88
N PRO A 169 7.56 -3.72 5.62
CA PRO A 169 6.42 -4.56 5.32
C PRO A 169 6.60 -5.97 5.88
N ILE A 170 5.59 -6.45 6.61
CA ILE A 170 5.60 -7.78 7.26
C ILE A 170 4.60 -8.74 6.63
N ASP A 171 3.53 -8.23 6.06
CA ASP A 171 2.55 -9.05 5.36
C ASP A 171 1.92 -8.30 4.18
N TRP A 172 1.60 -9.07 3.14
CA TRP A 172 0.98 -8.59 1.92
C TRP A 172 -0.20 -9.46 1.55
N SER A 173 -1.32 -8.87 1.18
CA SER A 173 -2.40 -9.60 0.52
C SER A 173 -3.10 -8.72 -0.51
N MET A 174 -3.84 -9.39 -1.36
CA MET A 174 -4.74 -8.77 -2.31
C MET A 174 -6.18 -9.09 -1.91
N ALA A 175 -7.08 -8.18 -2.21
CA ALA A 175 -8.52 -8.36 -2.02
C ALA A 175 -9.30 -7.74 -3.18
N LEU A 176 -10.62 -7.95 -3.19
CA LEU A 176 -11.52 -7.48 -4.23
C LEU A 176 -11.19 -8.11 -5.62
N HIS A 177 -11.07 -9.44 -5.65
CA HIS A 177 -10.99 -10.20 -6.90
C HIS A 177 -12.34 -10.28 -7.62
N VAL A 178 -13.40 -9.85 -6.94
CA VAL A 178 -14.75 -9.74 -7.49
C VAL A 178 -14.82 -8.47 -8.35
N PRO A 179 -15.35 -8.52 -9.58
CA PRO A 179 -15.55 -7.32 -10.38
C PRO A 179 -16.59 -6.39 -9.72
N PRO A 180 -16.46 -5.06 -9.87
CA PRO A 180 -17.37 -4.07 -9.27
C PRO A 180 -18.70 -3.97 -10.05
N LEU A 181 -19.46 -5.07 -10.07
CA LEU A 181 -20.75 -5.17 -10.74
C LEU A 181 -21.88 -5.16 -9.68
N GLU A 182 -22.95 -4.42 -9.98
CA GLU A 182 -24.08 -4.27 -9.06
C GLU A 182 -25.06 -5.48 -9.09
N TRP A 183 -24.68 -6.58 -9.68
CA TRP A 183 -25.52 -7.77 -9.81
C TRP A 183 -25.71 -8.46 -8.46
N ARG A 184 -26.97 -8.63 -8.06
CA ARG A 184 -27.33 -9.27 -6.78
C ARG A 184 -26.73 -10.67 -6.60
N VAL A 185 -26.57 -11.43 -7.68
CA VAL A 185 -25.98 -12.77 -7.67
C VAL A 185 -24.48 -12.71 -7.31
N ILE A 186 -23.74 -11.75 -7.86
CA ILE A 186 -22.32 -11.56 -7.57
C ILE A 186 -22.13 -11.15 -6.11
N ASN A 187 -22.98 -10.27 -5.59
CA ASN A 187 -22.88 -9.81 -4.21
C ASN A 187 -23.16 -10.95 -3.20
N ARG A 188 -24.03 -11.90 -3.52
CA ARG A 188 -24.30 -13.08 -2.68
C ARG A 188 -23.15 -14.08 -2.70
N SER A 189 -22.51 -14.25 -3.84
CA SER A 189 -21.43 -15.20 -4.05
C SER A 189 -20.03 -14.56 -3.94
N ALA A 190 -19.93 -13.31 -3.47
CA ALA A 190 -18.68 -12.54 -3.42
C ALA A 190 -17.55 -13.27 -2.68
N THR A 191 -17.85 -13.96 -1.57
CA THR A 191 -16.84 -14.74 -0.84
C THR A 191 -16.31 -15.94 -1.61
N ALA A 192 -17.13 -16.56 -2.45
CA ALA A 192 -16.69 -17.65 -3.31
C ALA A 192 -15.82 -17.13 -4.46
N PHE A 193 -16.26 -16.04 -5.13
CA PHE A 193 -15.47 -15.35 -6.15
C PHE A 193 -14.14 -14.86 -5.60
N GLU A 194 -14.14 -14.28 -4.40
CA GLU A 194 -12.92 -13.83 -3.73
C GLU A 194 -11.92 -14.97 -3.51
N ARG A 195 -12.38 -16.15 -3.04
CA ARG A 195 -11.54 -17.33 -2.83
C ARG A 195 -10.98 -17.87 -4.13
N VAL A 196 -11.82 -18.00 -5.15
CA VAL A 196 -11.44 -18.51 -6.47
C VAL A 196 -10.48 -17.53 -7.15
N GLY A 197 -10.81 -16.25 -7.16
CA GLY A 197 -9.97 -15.21 -7.75
C GLY A 197 -8.61 -15.10 -7.08
N ALA A 198 -8.55 -15.20 -5.75
CA ALA A 198 -7.29 -15.21 -5.01
C ALA A 198 -6.39 -16.42 -5.34
N ARG A 199 -6.98 -17.56 -5.73
CA ARG A 199 -6.23 -18.75 -6.16
C ARG A 199 -5.78 -18.69 -7.61
N LEU A 200 -6.66 -18.25 -8.52
CA LEU A 200 -6.41 -18.26 -9.96
C LEU A 200 -5.58 -17.07 -10.44
N SER A 201 -5.76 -15.92 -9.80
CA SER A 201 -5.14 -14.66 -10.24
C SER A 201 -4.79 -13.77 -9.05
N PRO A 202 -3.88 -14.19 -8.18
CA PRO A 202 -3.57 -13.49 -6.94
C PRO A 202 -3.07 -12.05 -7.17
N ALA A 203 -2.44 -11.75 -8.31
CA ALA A 203 -1.90 -10.44 -8.63
C ALA A 203 -2.96 -9.41 -9.08
N PHE A 204 -4.18 -9.84 -9.41
CA PHE A 204 -5.23 -8.98 -10.00
C PHE A 204 -6.33 -8.55 -9.01
N GLY A 205 -6.13 -8.71 -7.72
CA GLY A 205 -7.04 -8.14 -6.74
C GLY A 205 -7.17 -6.62 -6.93
N GLY A 206 -8.36 -6.08 -6.67
CA GLY A 206 -8.65 -4.64 -6.84
C GLY A 206 -7.87 -3.76 -5.89
N VAL A 207 -7.49 -4.28 -4.72
CA VAL A 207 -6.70 -3.56 -3.72
C VAL A 207 -5.52 -4.39 -3.21
N ILE A 208 -4.48 -3.68 -2.82
CA ILE A 208 -3.35 -4.21 -2.05
C ILE A 208 -3.60 -3.88 -0.58
N ILE A 209 -3.49 -4.88 0.27
CA ILE A 209 -3.45 -4.70 1.72
C ILE A 209 -2.03 -5.01 2.16
N VAL A 210 -1.36 -4.04 2.75
CA VAL A 210 -0.03 -4.20 3.32
C VAL A 210 -0.09 -3.95 4.81
N GLU A 211 0.52 -4.82 5.59
CA GLU A 211 0.84 -4.56 6.99
C GLU A 211 2.34 -4.31 7.09
N ALA A 212 2.71 -3.20 7.74
CA ALA A 212 4.09 -2.81 7.94
C ALA A 212 4.34 -2.44 9.40
N ARG A 213 5.58 -2.61 9.84
CA ARG A 213 6.03 -2.25 11.18
C ARG A 213 6.89 -1.00 11.12
N LYS A 214 6.74 -0.12 12.12
CA LYS A 214 7.65 1.00 12.32
C LYS A 214 9.03 0.49 12.69
N GLU A 215 10.07 0.92 11.97
CA GLU A 215 11.46 0.68 12.31
C GLU A 215 12.08 1.94 12.92
N LEU A 216 12.89 1.76 13.96
CA LEU A 216 13.57 2.88 14.62
C LEU A 216 14.92 3.20 13.96
N ALA A 217 15.48 2.25 13.22
CA ALA A 217 16.71 2.42 12.45
C ALA A 217 16.47 2.00 11.01
N ALA A 218 17.17 2.65 10.07
CA ALA A 218 17.12 2.21 8.68
C ALA A 218 17.58 0.74 8.60
N PRO A 219 16.81 -0.15 7.95
CA PRO A 219 17.28 -1.51 7.74
C PRO A 219 18.59 -1.44 6.98
N ILE A 220 19.65 -2.08 7.51
CA ILE A 220 20.91 -2.26 6.79
C ILE A 220 20.52 -2.96 5.49
N ALA A 221 20.64 -2.25 4.37
CA ALA A 221 20.31 -2.80 3.07
C ALA A 221 21.11 -4.10 2.93
N LYS A 222 20.42 -5.24 2.87
CA LYS A 222 21.06 -6.49 2.46
C LYS A 222 21.62 -6.20 1.08
N SER A 223 22.93 -5.98 1.03
CA SER A 223 23.67 -5.86 -0.22
C SER A 223 23.20 -7.00 -1.11
N LYS A 224 22.58 -6.69 -2.23
CA LYS A 224 22.39 -7.69 -3.28
C LYS A 224 23.78 -8.25 -3.49
N ARG A 225 24.01 -9.50 -3.11
CA ARG A 225 25.25 -10.19 -3.45
C ARG A 225 25.52 -9.86 -4.90
N ALA A 226 26.61 -9.12 -5.14
CA ALA A 226 27.08 -8.88 -6.49
C ALA A 226 27.23 -10.27 -7.12
N ALA A 227 26.56 -10.49 -8.24
CA ALA A 227 26.74 -11.70 -8.99
C ALA A 227 28.26 -11.85 -9.20
N PRO A 228 28.84 -13.05 -9.00
CA PRO A 228 30.26 -13.22 -9.21
C PRO A 228 30.56 -12.81 -10.65
N LEU A 229 31.45 -11.86 -10.79
CA LEU A 229 31.99 -11.47 -12.10
C LEU A 229 32.44 -12.75 -12.80
N SER A 230 31.75 -13.12 -13.86
CA SER A 230 32.17 -14.20 -14.72
C SER A 230 33.60 -13.91 -15.11
N ARG A 231 34.50 -14.84 -14.77
CA ARG A 231 35.92 -14.77 -15.18
C ARG A 231 35.95 -14.55 -16.68
N LEU A 232 36.47 -13.41 -17.09
CA LEU A 232 36.87 -13.17 -18.47
C LEU A 232 37.91 -14.24 -18.82
N VAL A 233 37.56 -15.16 -19.68
CA VAL A 233 38.49 -16.14 -20.26
C VAL A 233 39.35 -15.34 -21.23
N PRO A 234 40.68 -15.26 -21.06
CA PRO A 234 41.53 -14.60 -22.04
C PRO A 234 41.53 -15.42 -23.33
N THR A 235 41.01 -14.88 -24.40
CA THR A 235 41.16 -15.40 -25.75
C THR A 235 42.63 -15.22 -26.13
N ARG A 236 43.38 -16.32 -26.27
CA ARG A 236 44.69 -16.35 -26.90
C ARG A 236 44.52 -15.93 -28.36
N GLY A 237 44.84 -14.68 -28.65
CA GLY A 237 45.07 -14.23 -30.01
C GLY A 237 46.45 -14.73 -30.47
N GLY A 238 46.45 -15.68 -31.39
CA GLY A 238 47.67 -16.08 -32.10
C GLY A 238 48.13 -14.96 -33.02
N VAL A 239 49.28 -14.39 -32.74
CA VAL A 239 50.00 -13.51 -33.65
C VAL A 239 50.85 -14.42 -34.54
N THR A 240 50.47 -14.60 -35.80
CA THR A 240 51.35 -15.11 -36.85
C THR A 240 52.20 -13.97 -37.35
N ALA A 241 53.48 -13.98 -36.96
CA ALA A 241 54.52 -13.17 -37.59
C ALA A 241 54.71 -13.69 -39.02
N ARG A 242 54.59 -12.83 -39.99
CA ARG A 242 55.04 -13.06 -41.35
C ARG A 242 56.36 -12.31 -41.50
N ASP A 243 57.38 -13.09 -41.63
CA ASP A 243 58.74 -12.72 -42.01
C ASP A 243 58.76 -12.47 -43.54
N GLU A 244 59.12 -11.31 -43.96
CA GLU A 244 59.44 -11.06 -45.35
C GLU A 244 60.74 -10.25 -45.37
N THR A 245 61.81 -11.03 -45.56
CA THR A 245 63.15 -10.58 -45.98
C THR A 245 63.11 -10.31 -47.49
N ASP A 246 64.03 -9.44 -47.86
CA ASP A 246 64.64 -9.21 -49.20
C ASP A 246 63.87 -8.29 -50.15
N ASP A 247 64.42 -7.44 -50.88
CA ASP A 247 65.80 -7.41 -51.49
C ASP A 247 66.00 -6.02 -52.14
N THR A 248 67.23 -5.60 -52.07
CA THR A 248 68.11 -4.90 -53.08
C THR A 248 67.43 -3.94 -54.07
N GLY A 249 68.15 -2.85 -54.22
CA GLY A 249 68.39 -2.27 -55.55
C GLY A 249 68.45 -0.75 -55.59
N ALA A 250 69.53 -0.20 -55.32
CA ALA A 250 70.50 0.47 -56.23
C ALA A 250 69.92 1.50 -57.19
N SER A 251 70.50 2.66 -57.08
CA SER A 251 71.08 3.45 -58.15
C SER A 251 70.38 4.68 -58.75
N VAL A 252 71.01 5.80 -58.55
CA VAL A 252 71.40 6.83 -59.51
C VAL A 252 70.31 7.69 -60.21
N ARG A 253 70.31 8.85 -59.90
CA ARG A 253 70.69 10.16 -60.40
C ARG A 253 69.86 11.26 -59.80
#